data_bf3561ce45a1d78f11a2f60bb90fd720
#
_entry.id   bf3561ce45a1d78f11a2f60bb90fd720
#
_cell.length_a   1.000
_cell.length_b   1.000
_cell.length_c   1.000
_cell.angle_alpha   90.00
_cell.angle_beta   90.00
_cell.angle_gamma   90.00
#
_symmetry.space_group_name_H-M   'P 1'
#
loop_
_entity.id
_entity.type
_entity.pdbx_description
1 polymer ?
#
loop_
_entity_poly.entity_id
_entity_poly.type
_entity_poly.pdbx_seq_one_letter_code
_entity_poly.pdbx_strand_id
1 'polypeptide(L)'
;MRRRVVITGLGAITPIGLNVNDFWKNIKAGVHGIGPITYFDTTDYKAKLAAEVKGFDAKNYMDPKSARRMEQFSQFAVAATKEAIEDAKLDMSKEDPYMVGVAVGSGIGSLQSMEKEYGKLLEKGPSRVAPLLVPMMISNMAAGNVAIAYGCKGKNINVVTACATGTNCIGEAFRSIVYGEAEVMLAGGTESSITPIGVAGFTSLTALNTVDDPDRASIPFDKDRNGFIMGEGAGVLVLEELEHAKKRGAHIYAEMAGYGATCDAFHITSPAEDGSGAAKAMELAIRDAGMKPEDIDYVNAHGTGTHHNDLFETKAIKTALGEHADKVGISSTKSMVGHLLGAAGGVEAIVCVKSIEDGFMHKNVGLINKDPECDLDFLTESKEVEVNGTISNSLGFGGHNASIVIKKFVE
;
A
#
# COMPACT_ATOMS: atom_id res chain seq x y z
N MET A 1 -29.14 2.56 10.76
CA MET A 1 -27.89 3.37 10.64
C MET A 1 -26.85 2.55 9.90
N ARG A 2 -25.96 3.20 9.17
CA ARG A 2 -24.80 2.55 8.55
C ARG A 2 -23.85 2.10 9.67
N ARG A 3 -23.30 0.88 9.60
CA ARG A 3 -22.28 0.42 10.54
C ARG A 3 -21.02 1.27 10.38
N ARG A 4 -20.43 1.69 11.50
CA ARG A 4 -19.15 2.41 11.51
C ARG A 4 -18.02 1.39 11.55
N VAL A 5 -16.92 1.71 10.89
CA VAL A 5 -15.75 0.84 10.80
C VAL A 5 -14.55 1.56 11.38
N VAL A 6 -13.88 0.91 12.32
CA VAL A 6 -12.72 1.48 13.01
C VAL A 6 -11.47 0.65 12.75
N ILE A 7 -10.32 1.27 12.92
CA ILE A 7 -9.01 0.65 12.76
C ILE A 7 -8.47 0.38 14.17
N THR A 8 -8.25 -0.88 14.48
CA THR A 8 -7.86 -1.33 15.83
C THR A 8 -6.48 -1.95 15.90
N GLY A 9 -5.86 -2.26 14.75
CA GLY A 9 -4.50 -2.79 14.71
C GLY A 9 -3.80 -2.52 13.39
N LEU A 10 -2.50 -2.42 13.46
CA LEU A 10 -1.59 -2.07 12.36
C LEU A 10 -0.43 -3.06 12.31
N GLY A 11 0.02 -3.42 11.11
CA GLY A 11 1.21 -4.24 10.92
C GLY A 11 1.91 -3.93 9.60
N ALA A 12 3.23 -3.85 9.63
CA ALA A 12 4.04 -3.42 8.50
C ALA A 12 5.34 -4.22 8.34
N ILE A 13 5.64 -4.59 7.11
CA ILE A 13 6.97 -5.02 6.66
C ILE A 13 7.37 -4.11 5.52
N THR A 14 8.41 -3.30 5.69
CA THR A 14 8.81 -2.26 4.73
C THR A 14 10.33 -2.17 4.61
N PRO A 15 10.87 -1.51 3.57
CA PRO A 15 12.31 -1.28 3.43
C PRO A 15 12.96 -0.49 4.57
N ILE A 16 12.17 0.24 5.36
CA ILE A 16 12.64 1.09 6.47
C ILE A 16 12.12 0.65 7.84
N GLY A 17 11.54 -0.53 7.96
CA GLY A 17 11.08 -1.09 9.23
C GLY A 17 10.36 -2.40 9.06
N LEU A 18 10.65 -3.35 9.95
CA LEU A 18 10.02 -4.68 9.98
C LEU A 18 8.87 -4.77 10.98
N ASN A 19 8.40 -3.63 11.45
CA ASN A 19 7.22 -3.41 12.28
C ASN A 19 6.79 -1.95 12.16
N VAL A 20 5.58 -1.65 12.62
CA VAL A 20 4.99 -0.31 12.52
C VAL A 20 5.80 0.74 13.31
N ASN A 21 6.33 0.40 14.48
CA ASN A 21 7.08 1.34 15.31
C ASN A 21 8.37 1.78 14.65
N ASP A 22 9.17 0.84 14.12
CA ASP A 22 10.41 1.15 13.41
C ASP A 22 10.12 1.87 12.10
N PHE A 23 9.11 1.42 11.36
CA PHE A 23 8.65 2.08 10.14
C PHE A 23 8.27 3.55 10.40
N TRP A 24 7.40 3.81 11.36
CA TRP A 24 6.95 5.16 11.68
C TRP A 24 8.06 6.07 12.23
N LYS A 25 8.92 5.50 13.07
CA LYS A 25 10.12 6.22 13.53
C LYS A 25 10.99 6.70 12.38
N ASN A 26 11.20 5.83 11.38
CA ASN A 26 12.02 6.15 10.22
C ASN A 26 11.29 7.10 9.24
N ILE A 27 9.96 7.03 9.13
CA ILE A 27 9.15 8.04 8.42
C ILE A 27 9.35 9.41 9.04
N LYS A 28 9.23 9.53 10.37
CA LYS A 28 9.44 10.82 11.08
C LYS A 28 10.86 11.36 10.91
N ALA A 29 11.83 10.51 10.85
CA ALA A 29 13.22 10.87 10.63
C ALA A 29 13.58 11.19 9.16
N GLY A 30 12.68 10.95 8.21
CA GLY A 30 12.93 11.13 6.77
C GLY A 30 13.96 10.14 6.20
N VAL A 31 14.03 8.93 6.77
CA VAL A 31 14.95 7.88 6.30
C VAL A 31 14.34 7.18 5.09
N HIS A 32 15.09 7.01 4.02
CA HIS A 32 14.68 6.19 2.89
C HIS A 32 15.41 4.83 2.86
N GLY A 33 14.74 3.82 2.29
CA GLY A 33 15.25 2.45 2.14
C GLY A 33 15.81 2.11 0.75
N ILE A 34 16.01 3.14 -0.08
CA ILE A 34 16.46 2.97 -1.47
C ILE A 34 17.97 2.71 -1.49
N GLY A 35 18.38 1.72 -2.27
CA GLY A 35 19.78 1.37 -2.45
C GLY A 35 19.98 0.43 -3.63
N PRO A 36 21.23 0.02 -3.90
CA PRO A 36 21.52 -0.94 -4.96
C PRO A 36 20.75 -2.25 -4.77
N ILE A 37 20.22 -2.79 -5.87
CA ILE A 37 19.59 -4.12 -5.88
C ILE A 37 20.65 -5.17 -5.51
N THR A 38 20.30 -6.01 -4.52
CA THR A 38 21.21 -7.08 -4.02
C THR A 38 20.74 -8.49 -4.37
N TYR A 39 19.52 -8.66 -4.85
CA TYR A 39 18.92 -9.97 -5.13
C TYR A 39 19.47 -10.66 -6.37
N PHE A 40 20.03 -9.89 -7.31
CA PHE A 40 20.63 -10.39 -8.55
C PHE A 40 21.65 -9.41 -9.11
N ASP A 41 22.47 -9.86 -10.07
CA ASP A 41 23.45 -9.01 -10.76
C ASP A 41 22.74 -8.02 -11.70
N THR A 42 22.99 -6.74 -11.48
CA THR A 42 22.40 -5.63 -12.24
C THR A 42 23.34 -5.00 -13.27
N THR A 43 24.49 -5.64 -13.57
CA THR A 43 25.52 -5.08 -14.46
C THR A 43 24.93 -4.63 -15.80
N ASP A 44 24.05 -5.43 -16.40
CA ASP A 44 23.44 -5.17 -17.70
C ASP A 44 22.09 -4.40 -17.60
N TYR A 45 21.65 -4.04 -16.39
CA TYR A 45 20.40 -3.32 -16.17
C TYR A 45 20.60 -1.82 -16.15
N LYS A 46 19.64 -1.06 -16.75
CA LYS A 46 19.61 0.41 -16.65
C LYS A 46 19.17 0.86 -15.26
N ALA A 47 18.10 0.25 -14.71
CA ALA A 47 17.64 0.51 -13.36
C ALA A 47 18.40 -0.41 -12.39
N LYS A 48 19.12 0.17 -11.44
CA LYS A 48 20.02 -0.55 -10.51
C LYS A 48 19.64 -0.39 -9.06
N LEU A 49 18.66 0.47 -8.76
CA LEU A 49 18.21 0.79 -7.42
C LEU A 49 16.82 0.20 -7.16
N ALA A 50 16.60 -0.22 -5.92
CA ALA A 50 15.30 -0.63 -5.41
C ALA A 50 15.22 -0.35 -3.90
N ALA A 51 14.02 -0.45 -3.34
CA ALA A 51 13.79 -0.41 -1.91
C ALA A 51 13.47 -1.84 -1.42
N GLU A 52 14.51 -2.60 -1.12
CA GLU A 52 14.44 -3.99 -0.64
C GLU A 52 14.14 -4.05 0.85
N VAL A 53 13.35 -5.03 1.27
CA VAL A 53 13.16 -5.37 2.70
C VAL A 53 14.40 -6.10 3.21
N LYS A 54 15.13 -5.47 4.13
CA LYS A 54 16.38 -6.01 4.67
C LYS A 54 16.16 -6.64 6.04
N GLY A 55 16.86 -7.76 6.29
CA GLY A 55 16.87 -8.40 7.61
C GLY A 55 15.61 -9.22 7.93
N PHE A 56 14.69 -9.42 6.99
CA PHE A 56 13.52 -10.25 7.19
C PHE A 56 13.90 -11.74 7.25
N ASP A 57 13.50 -12.42 8.32
CA ASP A 57 13.54 -13.88 8.41
C ASP A 57 12.14 -14.39 8.78
N ALA A 58 11.52 -15.10 7.86
CA ALA A 58 10.17 -15.64 8.03
C ALA A 58 10.00 -16.51 9.29
N LYS A 59 11.10 -17.14 9.78
CA LYS A 59 11.07 -17.97 11.00
C LYS A 59 10.72 -17.20 12.27
N ASN A 60 10.89 -15.88 12.27
CA ASN A 60 10.52 -15.03 13.40
C ASN A 60 9.00 -14.81 13.48
N TYR A 61 8.28 -15.10 12.39
CA TYR A 61 6.85 -14.79 12.24
C TYR A 61 5.95 -16.03 12.07
N MET A 62 6.50 -17.11 11.52
CA MET A 62 5.76 -18.34 11.21
C MET A 62 6.64 -19.59 11.34
N ASP A 63 6.02 -20.77 11.41
CA ASP A 63 6.78 -22.01 11.47
C ASP A 63 7.55 -22.27 10.17
N PRO A 64 8.76 -22.91 10.25
CA PRO A 64 9.61 -23.09 9.08
C PRO A 64 9.03 -23.99 7.98
N LYS A 65 8.05 -24.85 8.29
CA LYS A 65 7.41 -25.72 7.30
C LYS A 65 6.40 -24.90 6.47
N SER A 66 5.63 -24.04 7.12
CA SER A 66 4.73 -23.09 6.46
C SER A 66 5.50 -22.09 5.62
N ALA A 67 6.57 -21.50 6.16
CA ALA A 67 7.42 -20.54 5.43
C ALA A 67 7.94 -21.09 4.11
N ARG A 68 8.39 -22.36 4.07
CA ARG A 68 8.88 -23.01 2.85
C ARG A 68 7.82 -23.28 1.78
N ARG A 69 6.53 -23.12 2.10
CA ARG A 69 5.39 -23.29 1.19
C ARG A 69 4.80 -21.98 0.72
N MET A 70 5.42 -20.87 1.10
CA MET A 70 5.01 -19.52 0.76
C MET A 70 6.15 -18.80 0.05
N GLU A 71 5.81 -18.02 -0.95
CA GLU A 71 6.74 -17.03 -1.52
C GLU A 71 6.78 -15.77 -0.66
N GLN A 72 7.78 -14.94 -0.89
CA GLN A 72 8.12 -13.80 -0.03
C GLN A 72 6.95 -12.83 0.16
N PHE A 73 6.16 -12.53 -0.89
CA PHE A 73 4.99 -11.67 -0.77
C PHE A 73 3.96 -12.23 0.22
N SER A 74 3.74 -13.57 0.22
CA SER A 74 2.85 -14.22 1.19
C SER A 74 3.45 -14.24 2.59
N GLN A 75 4.77 -14.41 2.72
CA GLN A 75 5.47 -14.35 4.02
C GLN A 75 5.36 -12.96 4.63
N PHE A 76 5.52 -11.90 3.84
CA PHE A 76 5.33 -10.51 4.28
C PHE A 76 3.90 -10.26 4.74
N ALA A 77 2.89 -10.75 3.99
CA ALA A 77 1.48 -10.63 4.36
C ALA A 77 1.18 -11.28 5.72
N VAL A 78 1.64 -12.52 5.93
CA VAL A 78 1.44 -13.25 7.20
C VAL A 78 2.17 -12.56 8.34
N ALA A 79 3.39 -12.06 8.11
CA ALA A 79 4.18 -11.36 9.13
C ALA A 79 3.54 -10.03 9.55
N ALA A 80 3.13 -9.19 8.60
CA ALA A 80 2.42 -7.95 8.87
C ALA A 80 1.07 -8.20 9.55
N THR A 81 0.34 -9.26 9.13
CA THR A 81 -0.91 -9.63 9.78
C THR A 81 -0.71 -10.07 11.22
N LYS A 82 0.38 -10.81 11.51
CA LYS A 82 0.71 -11.19 12.89
C LYS A 82 0.82 -9.96 13.79
N GLU A 83 1.59 -8.98 13.37
CA GLU A 83 1.75 -7.72 14.10
C GLU A 83 0.39 -7.01 14.27
N ALA A 84 -0.41 -6.89 13.21
CA ALA A 84 -1.69 -6.21 13.26
C ALA A 84 -2.68 -6.87 14.25
N ILE A 85 -2.73 -8.18 14.31
CA ILE A 85 -3.56 -8.94 15.28
C ILE A 85 -3.05 -8.75 16.70
N GLU A 86 -1.73 -8.81 16.92
CA GLU A 86 -1.09 -8.61 18.23
C GLU A 86 -1.30 -7.17 18.72
N ASP A 87 -1.15 -6.19 17.85
CA ASP A 87 -1.39 -4.77 18.12
C ASP A 87 -2.86 -4.51 18.48
N ALA A 88 -3.80 -5.05 17.71
CA ALA A 88 -5.23 -4.99 18.00
C ALA A 88 -5.61 -5.73 19.30
N LYS A 89 -4.74 -6.57 19.86
CA LYS A 89 -5.06 -7.51 20.94
C LYS A 89 -6.29 -8.35 20.63
N LEU A 90 -6.42 -8.75 19.36
CA LEU A 90 -7.55 -9.54 18.87
C LEU A 90 -7.33 -11.01 19.19
N ASP A 91 -8.19 -11.55 20.05
CA ASP A 91 -8.14 -12.96 20.44
C ASP A 91 -8.99 -13.80 19.49
N MET A 92 -8.35 -14.33 18.45
CA MET A 92 -9.01 -15.13 17.41
C MET A 92 -9.78 -16.35 17.95
N SER A 93 -9.47 -16.82 19.15
CA SER A 93 -10.19 -17.96 19.78
C SER A 93 -11.58 -17.58 20.32
N LYS A 94 -11.84 -16.28 20.46
CA LYS A 94 -13.12 -15.74 20.95
C LYS A 94 -14.02 -15.23 19.83
N GLU A 95 -13.47 -15.13 18.61
CA GLU A 95 -14.20 -14.63 17.46
C GLU A 95 -15.01 -15.74 16.77
N ASP A 96 -16.15 -15.39 16.16
CA ASP A 96 -16.77 -16.27 15.17
C ASP A 96 -15.88 -16.28 13.91
N PRO A 97 -15.21 -17.39 13.59
CA PRO A 97 -14.28 -17.42 12.46
C PRO A 97 -14.94 -17.10 11.12
N TYR A 98 -16.26 -17.26 10.99
CA TYR A 98 -17.01 -16.91 9.77
C TYR A 98 -17.32 -15.42 9.67
N MET A 99 -17.18 -14.66 10.77
CA MET A 99 -17.31 -13.21 10.80
C MET A 99 -15.95 -12.48 10.74
N VAL A 100 -14.83 -13.23 10.65
CA VAL A 100 -13.49 -12.70 10.42
C VAL A 100 -13.06 -13.03 9.00
N GLY A 101 -12.91 -11.99 8.18
CA GLY A 101 -12.50 -12.11 6.78
C GLY A 101 -11.10 -11.56 6.51
N VAL A 102 -10.61 -11.80 5.29
CA VAL A 102 -9.30 -11.36 4.81
C VAL A 102 -9.43 -10.71 3.44
N ALA A 103 -8.90 -9.51 3.30
CA ALA A 103 -8.76 -8.80 2.03
C ALA A 103 -7.33 -8.25 1.93
N VAL A 104 -6.36 -9.12 1.71
CA VAL A 104 -4.94 -8.77 1.54
C VAL A 104 -4.51 -9.13 0.13
N GLY A 105 -4.23 -8.11 -0.67
CA GLY A 105 -3.97 -8.26 -2.09
C GLY A 105 -2.50 -8.19 -2.48
N SER A 106 -2.14 -8.88 -3.56
CA SER A 106 -0.92 -8.67 -4.33
C SER A 106 -1.29 -8.39 -5.77
N GLY A 107 -0.65 -7.41 -6.39
CA GLY A 107 -0.91 -7.01 -7.76
C GLY A 107 -0.38 -7.99 -8.79
N ILE A 108 0.72 -8.68 -8.47
CA ILE A 108 1.46 -9.53 -9.42
C ILE A 108 1.52 -10.98 -8.96
N GLY A 109 1.62 -11.23 -7.66
CA GLY A 109 1.98 -12.53 -7.11
C GLY A 109 3.48 -12.77 -7.18
N SER A 110 3.94 -14.03 -7.36
CA SER A 110 5.36 -14.34 -7.37
C SER A 110 5.96 -14.47 -8.77
N LEU A 111 6.63 -13.43 -9.24
CA LEU A 111 7.51 -13.51 -10.42
C LEU A 111 8.72 -14.41 -10.14
N GLN A 112 9.23 -14.40 -8.91
CA GLN A 112 10.40 -15.19 -8.50
C GLN A 112 10.17 -16.70 -8.67
N SER A 113 9.01 -17.20 -8.25
CA SER A 113 8.63 -18.61 -8.50
C SER A 113 8.53 -18.90 -9.98
N MET A 114 7.94 -18.00 -10.77
CA MET A 114 7.79 -18.19 -12.22
C MET A 114 9.16 -18.29 -12.90
N GLU A 115 10.06 -17.35 -12.65
CA GLU A 115 11.42 -17.35 -13.23
C GLU A 115 12.17 -18.63 -12.88
N LYS A 116 12.18 -18.99 -11.60
CA LYS A 116 12.90 -20.17 -11.09
C LYS A 116 12.39 -21.46 -11.70
N GLU A 117 11.08 -21.66 -11.71
CA GLU A 117 10.50 -22.92 -12.18
C GLU A 117 10.46 -22.99 -13.72
N TYR A 118 10.36 -21.84 -14.41
CA TYR A 118 10.52 -21.78 -15.86
C TYR A 118 11.96 -22.16 -16.29
N GLY A 119 12.97 -21.68 -15.58
CA GLY A 119 14.37 -22.13 -15.79
C GLY A 119 14.51 -23.64 -15.66
N LYS A 120 13.94 -24.24 -14.59
CA LYS A 120 13.94 -25.70 -14.42
C LYS A 120 13.20 -26.44 -15.54
N LEU A 121 12.08 -25.91 -16.01
CA LEU A 121 11.35 -26.47 -17.13
C LEU A 121 12.21 -26.59 -18.39
N LEU A 122 12.93 -25.51 -18.71
CA LEU A 122 13.81 -25.46 -19.89
C LEU A 122 15.01 -26.41 -19.77
N GLU A 123 15.64 -26.44 -18.59
CA GLU A 123 16.86 -27.24 -18.37
C GLU A 123 16.60 -28.74 -18.15
N LYS A 124 15.49 -29.09 -17.45
CA LYS A 124 15.28 -30.43 -16.87
C LYS A 124 13.94 -31.06 -17.25
N GLY A 125 13.11 -30.35 -18.01
CA GLY A 125 11.83 -30.82 -18.49
C GLY A 125 10.66 -30.72 -17.46
N PRO A 126 9.42 -31.00 -17.87
CA PRO A 126 8.21 -30.70 -17.10
C PRO A 126 8.08 -31.48 -15.79
N SER A 127 8.67 -32.67 -15.69
CA SER A 127 8.63 -33.50 -14.47
C SER A 127 9.43 -32.90 -13.30
N ARG A 128 10.22 -31.87 -13.52
CA ARG A 128 11.08 -31.21 -12.51
C ARG A 128 10.51 -29.91 -11.99
N VAL A 129 9.39 -29.42 -12.55
CA VAL A 129 8.66 -28.26 -12.04
C VAL A 129 8.07 -28.60 -10.67
N ALA A 130 8.17 -27.65 -9.72
CA ALA A 130 7.71 -27.88 -8.36
C ALA A 130 6.18 -28.10 -8.30
N PRO A 131 5.70 -29.10 -7.55
CA PRO A 131 4.25 -29.39 -7.44
C PRO A 131 3.43 -28.20 -6.87
N LEU A 132 4.07 -27.35 -6.08
CA LEU A 132 3.43 -26.18 -5.45
C LEU A 132 3.60 -24.88 -6.27
N LEU A 133 4.13 -24.93 -7.51
CA LEU A 133 4.34 -23.72 -8.31
C LEU A 133 3.10 -22.84 -8.35
N VAL A 134 1.96 -23.41 -8.76
CA VAL A 134 0.73 -22.62 -8.94
C VAL A 134 0.25 -21.99 -7.62
N PRO A 135 0.05 -22.73 -6.51
CA PRO A 135 -0.37 -22.12 -5.25
C PRO A 135 0.68 -21.19 -4.62
N MET A 136 1.95 -21.27 -4.99
CA MET A 136 2.96 -20.33 -4.53
C MET A 136 2.98 -19.04 -5.35
N MET A 137 2.60 -19.12 -6.64
CA MET A 137 2.72 -18.01 -7.58
C MET A 137 1.50 -17.07 -7.59
N ILE A 138 0.28 -17.61 -7.49
CA ILE A 138 -0.94 -16.83 -7.70
C ILE A 138 -1.18 -15.81 -6.58
N SER A 139 -1.59 -14.60 -6.98
CA SER A 139 -1.65 -13.42 -6.10
C SER A 139 -2.66 -13.54 -4.94
N ASN A 140 -3.74 -14.31 -5.09
CA ASN A 140 -4.72 -14.53 -4.02
C ASN A 140 -4.18 -15.35 -2.83
N MET A 141 -3.00 -15.95 -2.98
CA MET A 141 -2.42 -16.77 -1.91
C MET A 141 -1.86 -15.95 -0.75
N ALA A 142 -1.66 -14.65 -0.89
CA ALA A 142 -1.44 -13.78 0.27
C ALA A 142 -2.62 -13.88 1.25
N ALA A 143 -3.84 -13.58 0.78
CA ALA A 143 -5.05 -13.69 1.59
C ALA A 143 -5.33 -15.13 2.04
N GLY A 144 -5.10 -16.11 1.16
CA GLY A 144 -5.27 -17.54 1.49
C GLY A 144 -4.36 -18.01 2.62
N ASN A 145 -3.09 -17.65 2.58
CA ASN A 145 -2.12 -18.02 3.64
C ASN A 145 -2.42 -17.30 4.96
N VAL A 146 -2.84 -16.03 4.93
CA VAL A 146 -3.29 -15.29 6.11
C VAL A 146 -4.50 -15.99 6.73
N ALA A 147 -5.51 -16.35 5.95
CA ALA A 147 -6.69 -17.04 6.45
C ALA A 147 -6.36 -18.40 7.08
N ILE A 148 -5.45 -19.18 6.47
CA ILE A 148 -4.99 -20.46 7.00
C ILE A 148 -4.22 -20.26 8.31
N ALA A 149 -3.34 -19.25 8.37
CA ALA A 149 -2.50 -19.02 9.54
C ALA A 149 -3.31 -18.61 10.80
N TYR A 150 -4.40 -17.84 10.59
CA TYR A 150 -5.18 -17.28 11.69
C TYR A 150 -6.59 -17.88 11.84
N GLY A 151 -6.94 -18.86 11.01
CA GLY A 151 -8.24 -19.56 11.11
C GLY A 151 -9.44 -18.72 10.66
N CYS A 152 -9.22 -17.70 9.81
CA CYS A 152 -10.29 -16.85 9.28
C CYS A 152 -11.11 -17.63 8.24
N LYS A 153 -12.42 -17.79 8.46
CA LYS A 153 -13.34 -18.54 7.60
C LYS A 153 -14.40 -17.67 6.93
N GLY A 154 -14.37 -16.36 7.20
CA GLY A 154 -15.21 -15.38 6.54
C GLY A 154 -14.79 -15.12 5.10
N LYS A 155 -15.25 -14.00 4.53
CA LYS A 155 -14.92 -13.57 3.18
C LYS A 155 -13.40 -13.47 2.98
N ASN A 156 -12.88 -14.14 1.95
CA ASN A 156 -11.46 -14.13 1.61
C ASN A 156 -11.29 -13.70 0.16
N ILE A 157 -10.70 -12.53 -0.05
CA ILE A 157 -10.57 -11.92 -1.38
C ILE A 157 -9.20 -11.30 -1.60
N ASN A 158 -8.80 -11.26 -2.87
CA ASN A 158 -7.73 -10.43 -3.40
C ASN A 158 -8.31 -9.61 -4.55
N VAL A 159 -8.35 -8.30 -4.42
CA VAL A 159 -8.75 -7.38 -5.49
C VAL A 159 -7.49 -6.99 -6.24
N VAL A 160 -7.33 -7.47 -7.48
CA VAL A 160 -6.15 -7.18 -8.31
C VAL A 160 -6.42 -5.97 -9.18
N THR A 161 -5.81 -4.83 -8.83
CA THR A 161 -5.93 -3.55 -9.54
C THR A 161 -4.57 -2.85 -9.66
N ALA A 162 -3.54 -3.64 -9.98
CA ALA A 162 -2.15 -3.18 -10.08
C ALA A 162 -1.73 -2.40 -8.82
N CYS A 163 -1.23 -1.16 -8.97
CA CYS A 163 -0.77 -0.33 -7.84
C CYS A 163 -1.89 0.10 -6.88
N ALA A 164 -3.17 -0.03 -7.26
CA ALA A 164 -4.31 0.29 -6.40
C ALA A 164 -4.82 -0.91 -5.58
N THR A 165 -4.21 -2.09 -5.74
CA THR A 165 -4.63 -3.35 -5.12
C THR A 165 -4.85 -3.24 -3.60
N GLY A 166 -3.87 -2.71 -2.86
CA GLY A 166 -3.96 -2.60 -1.39
C GLY A 166 -5.08 -1.67 -0.95
N THR A 167 -5.23 -0.52 -1.60
CA THR A 167 -6.28 0.46 -1.32
C THR A 167 -7.67 -0.11 -1.65
N ASN A 168 -7.81 -0.80 -2.78
CA ASN A 168 -9.08 -1.48 -3.12
C ASN A 168 -9.41 -2.62 -2.14
N CYS A 169 -8.41 -3.39 -1.70
CA CYS A 169 -8.63 -4.44 -0.69
C CYS A 169 -9.12 -3.84 0.64
N ILE A 170 -8.55 -2.71 1.09
CA ILE A 170 -9.03 -1.99 2.27
C ILE A 170 -10.45 -1.47 2.05
N GLY A 171 -10.74 -0.88 0.90
CA GLY A 171 -12.07 -0.38 0.55
C GLY A 171 -13.15 -1.47 0.49
N GLU A 172 -12.85 -2.63 -0.09
CA GLU A 172 -13.79 -3.76 -0.14
C GLU A 172 -13.97 -4.45 1.22
N ALA A 173 -12.91 -4.48 2.04
CA ALA A 173 -13.00 -4.92 3.43
C ALA A 173 -13.90 -4.00 4.25
N PHE A 174 -13.73 -2.69 4.12
CA PHE A 174 -14.59 -1.68 4.72
C PHE A 174 -16.06 -1.90 4.34
N ARG A 175 -16.36 -2.08 3.05
CA ARG A 175 -17.72 -2.36 2.58
C ARG A 175 -18.30 -3.65 3.14
N SER A 176 -17.48 -4.70 3.26
CA SER A 176 -17.93 -5.98 3.84
C SER A 176 -18.42 -5.80 5.27
N ILE A 177 -17.73 -4.99 6.09
CA ILE A 177 -18.16 -4.68 7.46
C ILE A 177 -19.42 -3.79 7.45
N VAL A 178 -19.43 -2.75 6.62
CA VAL A 178 -20.58 -1.85 6.49
C VAL A 178 -21.88 -2.60 6.14
N TYR A 179 -21.78 -3.60 5.27
CA TYR A 179 -22.93 -4.43 4.87
C TYR A 179 -23.25 -5.59 5.82
N GLY A 180 -22.47 -5.77 6.89
CA GLY A 180 -22.70 -6.82 7.88
C GLY A 180 -22.24 -8.22 7.44
N GLU A 181 -21.41 -8.32 6.40
CA GLU A 181 -20.82 -9.59 5.94
C GLU A 181 -19.68 -10.06 6.86
N ALA A 182 -19.09 -9.14 7.63
CA ALA A 182 -18.02 -9.41 8.60
C ALA A 182 -18.13 -8.46 9.78
N GLU A 183 -17.60 -8.89 10.94
CA GLU A 183 -17.33 -8.04 12.11
C GLU A 183 -15.88 -7.53 12.09
N VAL A 184 -14.95 -8.34 11.57
CA VAL A 184 -13.53 -8.04 11.48
C VAL A 184 -13.02 -8.38 10.08
N MET A 185 -12.20 -7.50 9.52
CA MET A 185 -11.48 -7.75 8.27
C MET A 185 -9.99 -7.43 8.44
N LEU A 186 -9.14 -8.41 8.11
CA LEU A 186 -7.70 -8.20 7.96
C LEU A 186 -7.48 -7.69 6.53
N ALA A 187 -7.08 -6.42 6.39
CA ALA A 187 -7.14 -5.73 5.10
C ALA A 187 -5.84 -5.00 4.76
N GLY A 188 -5.43 -5.04 3.51
CA GLY A 188 -4.23 -4.35 3.06
C GLY A 188 -3.63 -4.91 1.79
N GLY A 189 -2.33 -4.80 1.65
CA GLY A 189 -1.61 -5.27 0.47
C GLY A 189 -0.20 -5.77 0.77
N THR A 190 0.33 -6.56 -0.12
CA THR A 190 1.67 -7.13 -0.08
C THR A 190 2.25 -7.25 -1.48
N GLU A 191 3.56 -7.13 -1.63
CA GLU A 191 4.24 -7.36 -2.90
C GLU A 191 5.71 -7.71 -2.69
N SER A 192 6.27 -8.55 -3.58
CA SER A 192 7.71 -8.84 -3.66
C SER A 192 8.07 -9.15 -5.11
N SER A 193 8.23 -8.10 -5.91
CA SER A 193 8.40 -8.21 -7.36
C SER A 193 9.75 -7.66 -7.86
N ILE A 194 10.74 -7.45 -6.94
CA ILE A 194 12.10 -7.05 -7.29
C ILE A 194 12.85 -8.30 -7.79
N THR A 195 12.64 -8.62 -9.05
CA THR A 195 13.21 -9.78 -9.73
C THR A 195 13.82 -9.38 -11.07
N PRO A 196 14.69 -10.20 -11.68
CA PRO A 196 15.25 -9.93 -13.01
C PRO A 196 14.20 -9.53 -14.05
N ILE A 197 13.15 -10.33 -14.24
CA ILE A 197 12.10 -10.02 -15.22
C ILE A 197 11.21 -8.84 -14.78
N GLY A 198 10.96 -8.69 -13.48
CA GLY A 198 10.19 -7.56 -12.93
C GLY A 198 10.88 -6.23 -13.25
N VAL A 199 12.16 -6.10 -12.90
CA VAL A 199 12.95 -4.90 -13.18
C VAL A 199 13.12 -4.68 -14.68
N ALA A 200 13.41 -5.72 -15.48
CA ALA A 200 13.51 -5.61 -16.93
C ALA A 200 12.19 -5.14 -17.56
N GLY A 201 11.05 -5.70 -17.14
CA GLY A 201 9.74 -5.37 -17.65
C GLY A 201 9.36 -3.90 -17.42
N PHE A 202 9.48 -3.42 -16.17
CA PHE A 202 9.21 -2.03 -15.84
C PHE A 202 10.23 -1.04 -16.45
N THR A 203 11.50 -1.45 -16.63
CA THR A 203 12.51 -0.67 -17.35
C THR A 203 12.14 -0.52 -18.83
N SER A 204 11.66 -1.58 -19.48
CA SER A 204 11.23 -1.57 -20.87
C SER A 204 10.01 -0.67 -21.09
N LEU A 205 9.16 -0.51 -20.08
CA LEU A 205 8.06 0.47 -20.06
C LEU A 205 8.53 1.92 -19.85
N THR A 206 9.83 2.16 -19.66
CA THR A 206 10.39 3.46 -19.26
C THR A 206 9.77 4.04 -17.99
N ALA A 207 9.29 3.16 -17.10
CA ALA A 207 8.60 3.55 -15.89
C ALA A 207 9.53 3.68 -14.68
N LEU A 208 10.69 2.98 -14.70
CA LEU A 208 11.67 3.03 -13.62
C LEU A 208 12.64 4.18 -13.77
N ASN A 209 13.00 4.75 -12.63
CA ASN A 209 14.12 5.68 -12.53
C ASN A 209 15.44 4.92 -12.77
N THR A 210 16.36 5.53 -13.50
CA THR A 210 17.65 4.94 -13.89
C THR A 210 18.85 5.74 -13.36
N VAL A 211 18.64 6.67 -12.42
CA VAL A 211 19.74 7.39 -11.76
C VAL A 211 20.47 6.47 -10.79
N ASP A 212 21.75 6.72 -10.58
CA ASP A 212 22.59 5.91 -9.66
C ASP A 212 22.68 6.51 -8.24
N ASP A 213 22.08 7.69 -8.01
CA ASP A 213 22.05 8.36 -6.71
C ASP A 213 20.79 7.95 -5.92
N PRO A 214 20.91 7.18 -4.83
CA PRO A 214 19.76 6.76 -4.03
C PRO A 214 18.97 7.92 -3.41
N ASP A 215 19.64 9.03 -3.07
CA ASP A 215 19.01 10.21 -2.45
C ASP A 215 18.14 11.00 -3.44
N ARG A 216 18.36 10.78 -4.76
CA ARG A 216 17.62 11.43 -5.85
C ARG A 216 16.79 10.46 -6.70
N ALA A 217 16.66 9.21 -6.27
CA ALA A 217 16.04 8.18 -7.08
C ALA A 217 14.51 8.16 -6.98
N SER A 218 13.93 8.41 -5.81
CA SER A 218 12.46 8.50 -5.62
C SER A 218 12.11 9.90 -5.12
N ILE A 219 11.80 10.79 -6.06
CA ILE A 219 11.57 12.22 -5.80
C ILE A 219 10.22 12.69 -6.37
N PRO A 220 9.09 12.22 -5.80
CA PRO A 220 7.76 12.65 -6.23
C PRO A 220 7.63 14.18 -6.25
N PHE A 221 6.98 14.70 -7.30
CA PHE A 221 6.68 16.13 -7.53
C PHE A 221 7.92 17.04 -7.75
N ASP A 222 9.13 16.47 -7.75
CA ASP A 222 10.35 17.21 -8.10
C ASP A 222 10.42 17.39 -9.63
N LYS A 223 10.95 18.52 -10.08
CA LYS A 223 11.13 18.83 -11.51
C LYS A 223 12.03 17.81 -12.22
N ASP A 224 13.01 17.27 -11.50
CA ASP A 224 14.01 16.35 -12.03
C ASP A 224 13.58 14.87 -11.91
N ARG A 225 12.33 14.59 -11.49
CA ARG A 225 11.80 13.23 -11.41
C ARG A 225 11.85 12.50 -12.75
N ASN A 226 12.20 11.23 -12.73
CA ASN A 226 12.43 10.45 -13.95
C ASN A 226 11.96 8.98 -13.86
N GLY A 227 10.89 8.72 -13.12
CA GLY A 227 10.37 7.37 -12.95
C GLY A 227 10.30 6.95 -11.47
N PHE A 228 9.68 5.81 -11.20
CA PHE A 228 9.59 5.29 -9.85
C PHE A 228 10.73 4.32 -9.51
N ILE A 229 10.95 4.09 -8.23
CA ILE A 229 11.81 3.04 -7.69
C ILE A 229 10.92 1.90 -7.20
N MET A 230 11.18 0.67 -7.64
CA MET A 230 10.48 -0.51 -7.11
C MET A 230 10.78 -0.70 -5.64
N GLY A 231 9.74 -0.96 -4.85
CA GLY A 231 9.84 -1.39 -3.47
C GLY A 231 9.08 -2.70 -3.26
N GLU A 232 9.24 -3.29 -2.08
CA GLU A 232 8.56 -4.49 -1.65
C GLU A 232 8.13 -4.39 -0.18
N GLY A 233 7.18 -5.23 0.24
CA GLY A 233 6.74 -5.26 1.61
C GLY A 233 5.26 -5.62 1.78
N ALA A 234 4.71 -5.30 2.93
CA ALA A 234 3.29 -5.45 3.25
C ALA A 234 2.83 -4.39 4.25
N GLY A 235 1.57 -3.96 4.12
CA GLY A 235 0.85 -3.19 5.12
C GLY A 235 -0.52 -3.80 5.35
N VAL A 236 -0.85 -4.12 6.60
CA VAL A 236 -2.11 -4.75 7.00
C VAL A 236 -2.73 -4.00 8.16
N LEU A 237 -4.04 -3.75 8.05
CA LEU A 237 -4.86 -3.16 9.09
C LEU A 237 -5.88 -4.18 9.60
N VAL A 238 -6.21 -4.11 10.88
CA VAL A 238 -7.42 -4.71 11.43
C VAL A 238 -8.54 -3.69 11.34
N LEU A 239 -9.48 -3.93 10.43
CA LEU A 239 -10.74 -3.17 10.35
C LEU A 239 -11.80 -3.90 11.17
N GLU A 240 -12.55 -3.16 11.96
CA GLU A 240 -13.49 -3.74 12.91
C GLU A 240 -14.78 -2.93 12.98
N GLU A 241 -15.90 -3.61 13.13
CA GLU A 241 -17.17 -2.95 13.42
C GLU A 241 -17.10 -2.23 14.76
N LEU A 242 -17.60 -1.01 14.86
CA LEU A 242 -17.42 -0.14 16.02
C LEU A 242 -17.94 -0.76 17.33
N GLU A 243 -19.16 -1.31 17.32
CA GLU A 243 -19.75 -1.85 18.55
C GLU A 243 -19.04 -3.17 18.96
N HIS A 244 -18.55 -3.94 17.99
CA HIS A 244 -17.71 -5.09 18.24
C HIS A 244 -16.39 -4.66 18.92
N ALA A 245 -15.69 -3.66 18.39
CA ALA A 245 -14.47 -3.10 18.95
C ALA A 245 -14.67 -2.57 20.38
N LYS A 246 -15.74 -1.80 20.60
CA LYS A 246 -16.10 -1.27 21.93
C LYS A 246 -16.39 -2.38 22.93
N LYS A 247 -17.14 -3.40 22.52
CA LYS A 247 -17.53 -4.55 23.39
C LYS A 247 -16.32 -5.31 23.93
N ARG A 248 -15.27 -5.45 23.13
CA ARG A 248 -14.03 -6.11 23.57
C ARG A 248 -12.99 -5.17 24.20
N GLY A 249 -13.29 -3.84 24.25
CA GLY A 249 -12.39 -2.81 24.80
C GLY A 249 -11.16 -2.57 23.94
N ALA A 250 -11.30 -2.63 22.61
CA ALA A 250 -10.20 -2.38 21.67
C ALA A 250 -9.68 -0.95 21.78
N HIS A 251 -8.38 -0.78 21.58
CA HIS A 251 -7.85 0.53 21.20
C HIS A 251 -8.33 0.87 19.79
N ILE A 252 -8.80 2.09 19.59
CA ILE A 252 -9.26 2.59 18.29
C ILE A 252 -8.31 3.71 17.86
N TYR A 253 -7.53 3.46 16.80
CA TYR A 253 -6.62 4.45 16.22
C TYR A 253 -7.36 5.54 15.47
N ALA A 254 -8.29 5.15 14.60
CA ALA A 254 -9.01 6.04 13.69
C ALA A 254 -10.27 5.34 13.17
N GLU A 255 -11.09 6.07 12.42
CA GLU A 255 -12.25 5.55 11.69
C GLU A 255 -11.92 5.46 10.19
N MET A 256 -12.08 4.26 9.61
CA MET A 256 -12.14 4.08 8.16
C MET A 256 -13.50 4.59 7.70
N ALA A 257 -13.53 5.81 7.12
CA ALA A 257 -14.76 6.56 6.94
C ALA A 257 -15.36 6.48 5.53
N GLY A 258 -14.51 6.41 4.50
CA GLY A 258 -14.99 6.43 3.12
C GLY A 258 -14.06 5.78 2.11
N TYR A 259 -14.65 5.31 1.03
CA TYR A 259 -13.96 4.65 -0.08
C TYR A 259 -14.57 5.08 -1.41
N GLY A 260 -13.71 5.41 -2.37
CA GLY A 260 -14.07 5.70 -3.74
C GLY A 260 -13.16 4.96 -4.71
N ALA A 261 -13.75 4.40 -5.76
CA ALA A 261 -13.01 3.74 -6.84
C ALA A 261 -13.62 4.13 -8.19
N THR A 262 -12.75 4.31 -9.19
CA THR A 262 -13.11 4.67 -10.57
C THR A 262 -12.16 4.01 -11.56
N CYS A 263 -12.45 4.16 -12.84
CA CYS A 263 -11.55 3.79 -13.93
C CYS A 263 -11.45 4.96 -14.91
N ASP A 264 -10.22 5.27 -15.36
CA ASP A 264 -9.98 6.29 -16.39
C ASP A 264 -10.55 5.91 -17.76
N ALA A 265 -10.59 4.61 -18.06
CA ALA A 265 -10.99 4.08 -19.37
C ALA A 265 -10.29 4.80 -20.55
N PHE A 266 -9.01 5.11 -20.37
CA PHE A 266 -8.23 5.95 -21.29
C PHE A 266 -7.06 5.17 -21.93
N HIS A 267 -6.10 4.70 -21.14
CA HIS A 267 -4.89 4.04 -21.62
C HIS A 267 -4.44 2.93 -20.67
N ILE A 268 -3.67 1.94 -21.17
CA ILE A 268 -3.25 0.78 -20.36
C ILE A 268 -2.25 1.13 -19.25
N THR A 269 -1.43 2.17 -19.42
CA THR A 269 -0.37 2.55 -18.46
C THR A 269 -0.36 4.02 -18.06
N SER A 270 -0.94 4.91 -18.87
CA SER A 270 -0.99 6.35 -18.59
C SER A 270 -2.32 6.74 -17.95
N PRO A 271 -2.32 7.53 -16.86
CA PRO A 271 -3.56 8.11 -16.35
C PRO A 271 -4.17 9.11 -17.35
N ALA A 272 -5.45 9.43 -17.18
CA ALA A 272 -6.13 10.45 -17.96
C ALA A 272 -5.48 11.83 -17.73
N GLU A 273 -5.20 12.58 -18.80
CA GLU A 273 -4.42 13.82 -18.77
C GLU A 273 -5.07 14.94 -17.95
N ASP A 274 -6.39 14.92 -17.82
CA ASP A 274 -7.17 15.86 -17.02
C ASP A 274 -7.27 15.47 -15.53
N GLY A 275 -6.83 14.25 -15.16
CA GLY A 275 -6.92 13.70 -13.81
C GLY A 275 -8.34 13.41 -13.34
N SER A 276 -9.33 13.41 -14.24
CA SER A 276 -10.76 13.33 -13.90
C SER A 276 -11.14 12.04 -13.17
N GLY A 277 -10.56 10.89 -13.55
CA GLY A 277 -10.80 9.61 -12.90
C GLY A 277 -10.33 9.59 -11.44
N ALA A 278 -9.10 10.05 -11.20
CA ALA A 278 -8.54 10.16 -9.85
C ALA A 278 -9.30 11.20 -9.00
N ALA A 279 -9.64 12.36 -9.56
CA ALA A 279 -10.46 13.37 -8.89
C ALA A 279 -11.80 12.77 -8.44
N LYS A 280 -12.44 12.01 -9.33
CA LYS A 280 -13.74 11.37 -9.02
C LYS A 280 -13.63 10.32 -7.95
N ALA A 281 -12.55 9.54 -7.89
CA ALA A 281 -12.31 8.59 -6.80
C ALA A 281 -12.21 9.32 -5.44
N MET A 282 -11.47 10.43 -5.37
CA MET A 282 -11.37 11.27 -4.17
C MET A 282 -12.74 11.86 -3.76
N GLU A 283 -13.48 12.47 -4.69
CA GLU A 283 -14.82 13.00 -4.42
C GLU A 283 -15.79 11.92 -3.87
N LEU A 284 -15.73 10.71 -4.45
CA LEU A 284 -16.54 9.58 -4.00
C LEU A 284 -16.15 9.15 -2.59
N ALA A 285 -14.86 9.09 -2.26
CA ALA A 285 -14.38 8.72 -0.94
C ALA A 285 -14.78 9.76 0.13
N ILE A 286 -14.61 11.05 -0.16
CA ILE A 286 -15.00 12.16 0.72
C ILE A 286 -16.51 12.15 0.96
N ARG A 287 -17.31 11.98 -0.10
CA ARG A 287 -18.76 11.87 -0.02
C ARG A 287 -19.20 10.65 0.80
N ASP A 288 -18.56 9.50 0.59
CA ASP A 288 -18.84 8.23 1.31
C ASP A 288 -18.53 8.37 2.81
N ALA A 289 -17.52 9.16 3.15
CA ALA A 289 -17.15 9.52 4.53
C ALA A 289 -18.14 10.49 5.19
N GLY A 290 -19.06 11.10 4.42
CA GLY A 290 -19.93 12.18 4.89
C GLY A 290 -19.18 13.46 5.24
N MET A 291 -18.00 13.65 4.65
CA MET A 291 -17.09 14.79 4.86
C MET A 291 -17.19 15.80 3.70
N LYS A 292 -16.58 16.94 3.89
CA LYS A 292 -16.38 17.98 2.88
C LYS A 292 -14.89 18.06 2.54
N PRO A 293 -14.50 18.65 1.39
CA PRO A 293 -13.09 18.88 1.07
C PRO A 293 -12.30 19.56 2.18
N GLU A 294 -12.93 20.52 2.90
CA GLU A 294 -12.30 21.29 3.97
C GLU A 294 -11.99 20.48 5.23
N ASP A 295 -12.56 19.28 5.36
CA ASP A 295 -12.30 18.36 6.47
C ASP A 295 -11.07 17.48 6.24
N ILE A 296 -10.40 17.61 5.07
CA ILE A 296 -9.16 16.87 4.73
C ILE A 296 -7.95 17.73 5.05
N ASP A 297 -7.15 17.31 6.01
CA ASP A 297 -5.93 18.01 6.44
C ASP A 297 -4.69 17.51 5.68
N TYR A 298 -4.69 16.24 5.27
CA TYR A 298 -3.52 15.59 4.68
C TYR A 298 -3.90 14.66 3.52
N VAL A 299 -3.15 14.77 2.43
CA VAL A 299 -3.19 13.86 1.27
C VAL A 299 -1.91 13.03 1.25
N ASN A 300 -2.04 11.72 1.46
CA ASN A 300 -0.99 10.77 1.09
C ASN A 300 -1.18 10.43 -0.39
N ALA A 301 -0.40 11.10 -1.24
CA ALA A 301 -0.55 11.02 -2.67
C ALA A 301 0.00 9.70 -3.23
N HIS A 302 -0.54 9.28 -4.37
CA HIS A 302 0.07 8.20 -5.13
C HIS A 302 1.51 8.54 -5.49
N GLY A 303 1.79 9.74 -6.01
CA GLY A 303 3.09 10.37 -6.10
C GLY A 303 4.24 9.42 -6.40
N THR A 304 4.31 8.91 -7.63
CA THR A 304 5.29 7.86 -8.01
C THR A 304 6.65 8.40 -8.39
N GLY A 305 6.77 9.70 -8.64
CA GLY A 305 7.97 10.30 -9.24
C GLY A 305 8.03 10.11 -10.76
N THR A 306 6.95 9.67 -11.40
CA THR A 306 6.84 9.70 -12.87
C THR A 306 6.25 11.03 -13.31
N HIS A 307 6.70 11.52 -14.47
CA HIS A 307 6.31 12.86 -14.93
C HIS A 307 4.79 13.03 -15.04
N HIS A 308 4.12 12.12 -15.74
CA HIS A 308 2.69 12.21 -16.01
C HIS A 308 1.83 11.97 -14.77
N ASN A 309 2.16 10.96 -13.96
CA ASN A 309 1.38 10.68 -12.78
C ASN A 309 1.31 11.88 -11.83
N ASP A 310 2.47 12.44 -11.48
CA ASP A 310 2.53 13.50 -10.48
C ASP A 310 1.84 14.78 -10.98
N LEU A 311 1.99 15.09 -12.26
CA LEU A 311 1.29 16.21 -12.90
C LEU A 311 -0.24 16.02 -12.88
N PHE A 312 -0.72 14.84 -13.29
CA PHE A 312 -2.16 14.59 -13.42
C PHE A 312 -2.82 14.39 -12.06
N GLU A 313 -2.11 13.82 -11.10
CA GLU A 313 -2.58 13.76 -9.70
C GLU A 313 -2.68 15.16 -9.07
N THR A 314 -1.76 16.07 -9.37
CA THR A 314 -1.87 17.48 -8.96
C THR A 314 -3.16 18.12 -9.47
N LYS A 315 -3.50 17.92 -10.74
CA LYS A 315 -4.80 18.38 -11.31
C LYS A 315 -6.00 17.72 -10.63
N ALA A 316 -5.89 16.42 -10.36
CA ALA A 316 -6.96 15.66 -9.69
C ALA A 316 -7.23 16.16 -8.28
N ILE A 317 -6.18 16.44 -7.48
CA ILE A 317 -6.31 16.99 -6.13
C ILE A 317 -6.96 18.37 -6.18
N LYS A 318 -6.55 19.25 -7.10
CA LYS A 318 -7.19 20.56 -7.30
C LYS A 318 -8.67 20.44 -7.63
N THR A 319 -9.03 19.52 -8.50
CA THR A 319 -10.43 19.29 -8.90
C THR A 319 -11.25 18.77 -7.73
N ALA A 320 -10.75 17.79 -6.97
CA ALA A 320 -11.48 17.15 -5.89
C ALA A 320 -11.64 18.04 -4.65
N LEU A 321 -10.62 18.85 -4.32
CA LEU A 321 -10.60 19.67 -3.11
C LEU A 321 -10.94 21.15 -3.37
N GLY A 322 -11.00 21.60 -4.64
CA GLY A 322 -11.32 22.98 -5.00
C GLY A 322 -10.36 23.97 -4.34
N GLU A 323 -10.90 25.06 -3.78
CA GLU A 323 -10.12 26.12 -3.10
C GLU A 323 -9.37 25.62 -1.84
N HIS A 324 -9.73 24.43 -1.33
CA HIS A 324 -9.03 23.84 -0.19
C HIS A 324 -7.71 23.16 -0.58
N ALA A 325 -7.51 22.83 -1.85
CA ALA A 325 -6.30 22.16 -2.33
C ALA A 325 -5.00 22.92 -2.00
N ASP A 326 -5.05 24.26 -1.91
CA ASP A 326 -3.89 25.10 -1.55
C ASP A 326 -3.58 25.12 -0.03
N LYS A 327 -4.42 24.49 0.79
CA LYS A 327 -4.31 24.51 2.27
C LYS A 327 -3.96 23.14 2.84
N VAL A 328 -4.12 22.06 2.06
CA VAL A 328 -3.88 20.69 2.50
C VAL A 328 -2.41 20.34 2.38
N GLY A 329 -1.84 19.66 3.38
CA GLY A 329 -0.49 19.12 3.27
C GLY A 329 -0.45 17.88 2.38
N ILE A 330 0.51 17.80 1.46
CA ILE A 330 0.60 16.70 0.49
C ILE A 330 2.00 16.07 0.54
N SER A 331 2.07 14.76 0.72
CA SER A 331 3.32 14.03 0.53
C SER A 331 3.09 12.62 0.00
N SER A 332 4.15 12.04 -0.55
CA SER A 332 4.18 10.66 -0.99
C SER A 332 5.16 9.85 -0.16
N THR A 333 4.66 8.80 0.48
CA THR A 333 5.46 7.84 1.24
C THR A 333 6.48 7.13 0.37
N LYS A 334 6.23 7.06 -0.95
CA LYS A 334 7.14 6.44 -1.92
C LYS A 334 8.49 7.13 -2.03
N SER A 335 8.61 8.39 -1.57
CA SER A 335 9.89 9.06 -1.44
C SER A 335 10.85 8.35 -0.47
N MET A 336 10.34 7.55 0.47
CA MET A 336 11.12 6.83 1.46
C MET A 336 11.16 5.31 1.26
N VAL A 337 10.07 4.73 0.80
CA VAL A 337 9.95 3.26 0.67
C VAL A 337 9.97 2.74 -0.76
N GLY A 338 10.07 3.65 -1.76
CA GLY A 338 9.85 3.30 -3.15
C GLY A 338 8.37 2.97 -3.43
N HIS A 339 8.08 2.46 -4.61
CA HIS A 339 6.74 2.05 -4.99
C HIS A 339 6.53 0.55 -4.72
N LEU A 340 5.76 0.23 -3.66
CA LEU A 340 5.50 -1.15 -3.24
C LEU A 340 4.41 -1.84 -4.06
N LEU A 341 4.03 -1.30 -5.20
CA LEU A 341 3.02 -1.86 -6.11
C LEU A 341 1.71 -2.21 -5.36
N GLY A 342 1.33 -3.49 -5.31
CA GLY A 342 0.12 -3.93 -4.62
C GLY A 342 0.12 -3.73 -3.11
N ALA A 343 1.30 -3.59 -2.49
CA ALA A 343 1.44 -3.32 -1.06
C ALA A 343 1.27 -1.82 -0.71
N ALA A 344 1.46 -0.92 -1.68
CA ALA A 344 1.56 0.52 -1.45
C ALA A 344 0.40 1.06 -0.62
N GLY A 345 -0.84 0.80 -1.02
CA GLY A 345 -2.03 1.31 -0.34
C GLY A 345 -2.18 0.86 1.12
N GLY A 346 -1.70 -0.35 1.45
CA GLY A 346 -1.70 -0.85 2.83
C GLY A 346 -0.73 -0.07 3.72
N VAL A 347 0.50 0.14 3.23
CA VAL A 347 1.54 0.89 3.95
C VAL A 347 1.17 2.37 4.07
N GLU A 348 0.62 2.97 3.02
CA GLU A 348 0.16 4.36 2.98
C GLU A 348 -1.04 4.62 3.90
N ALA A 349 -1.96 3.65 4.03
CA ALA A 349 -3.05 3.73 5.00
C ALA A 349 -2.51 3.76 6.45
N ILE A 350 -1.48 2.98 6.77
CA ILE A 350 -0.81 3.02 8.08
C ILE A 350 -0.22 4.40 8.34
N VAL A 351 0.41 5.03 7.35
CA VAL A 351 0.93 6.40 7.46
C VAL A 351 -0.20 7.38 7.76
N CYS A 352 -1.35 7.29 7.07
CA CYS A 352 -2.51 8.13 7.34
C CYS A 352 -3.03 7.98 8.78
N VAL A 353 -3.14 6.74 9.28
CA VAL A 353 -3.54 6.46 10.67
C VAL A 353 -2.56 7.08 11.65
N LYS A 354 -1.25 6.86 11.44
CA LYS A 354 -0.21 7.39 12.32
C LYS A 354 -0.09 8.92 12.25
N SER A 355 -0.40 9.53 11.10
CA SER A 355 -0.48 10.98 10.96
C SER A 355 -1.58 11.58 11.83
N ILE A 356 -2.74 10.92 11.91
CA ILE A 356 -3.85 11.32 12.79
C ILE A 356 -3.46 11.15 14.27
N GLU A 357 -2.88 10.00 14.62
CA GLU A 357 -2.53 9.68 16.02
C GLU A 357 -1.48 10.64 16.58
N ASP A 358 -0.41 10.90 15.83
CA ASP A 358 0.73 11.68 16.29
C ASP A 358 0.63 13.18 15.94
N GLY A 359 -0.36 13.62 15.12
CA GLY A 359 -0.41 15.00 14.63
C GLY A 359 0.81 15.33 13.75
N PHE A 360 1.17 14.48 12.80
CA PHE A 360 2.40 14.61 12.04
C PHE A 360 2.19 14.31 10.55
N MET A 361 2.66 15.23 9.70
CA MET A 361 2.70 15.05 8.25
C MET A 361 4.16 14.96 7.80
N HIS A 362 4.56 13.87 7.14
CA HIS A 362 5.94 13.70 6.68
C HIS A 362 6.22 14.48 5.39
N LYS A 363 7.45 14.89 5.19
CA LYS A 363 7.94 15.53 3.96
C LYS A 363 8.09 14.54 2.80
N ASN A 364 8.13 15.06 1.58
CA ASN A 364 8.66 14.33 0.42
C ASN A 364 10.19 14.36 0.51
N VAL A 365 10.82 13.23 0.84
CA VAL A 365 12.27 13.12 0.90
C VAL A 365 12.84 13.29 -0.50
N GLY A 366 13.91 14.09 -0.63
CA GLY A 366 14.55 14.36 -1.92
C GLY A 366 13.84 15.41 -2.79
N LEU A 367 12.70 15.98 -2.39
CA LEU A 367 12.06 17.09 -3.11
C LEU A 367 12.85 18.38 -2.87
N ILE A 368 13.67 18.76 -3.86
CA ILE A 368 14.56 19.94 -3.81
C ILE A 368 14.10 20.99 -4.83
N ASN A 369 13.85 20.55 -6.06
CA ASN A 369 13.50 21.42 -7.18
C ASN A 369 12.01 21.29 -7.46
N LYS A 370 11.19 22.20 -6.90
CA LYS A 370 9.74 22.19 -7.12
C LYS A 370 9.43 22.31 -8.61
N ASP A 371 8.57 21.42 -9.12
CA ASP A 371 8.04 21.53 -10.47
C ASP A 371 6.96 22.61 -10.49
N PRO A 372 7.08 23.67 -11.31
CA PRO A 372 6.07 24.73 -11.38
C PRO A 372 4.70 24.25 -11.88
N GLU A 373 4.61 23.09 -12.52
CA GLU A 373 3.35 22.48 -12.94
C GLU A 373 2.70 21.68 -11.82
N CYS A 374 3.48 21.31 -10.78
CA CYS A 374 3.02 20.68 -9.53
C CYS A 374 2.97 21.76 -8.42
N ASP A 375 2.01 22.68 -8.50
CA ASP A 375 1.96 23.95 -7.78
C ASP A 375 1.11 23.92 -6.49
N LEU A 376 0.99 22.77 -5.82
CA LEU A 376 0.34 22.63 -4.53
C LEU A 376 1.35 22.60 -3.36
N ASP A 377 0.89 22.52 -2.11
CA ASP A 377 1.75 22.42 -0.91
C ASP A 377 2.33 21.00 -0.75
N PHE A 378 3.16 20.60 -1.72
CA PHE A 378 3.98 19.40 -1.58
C PHE A 378 5.05 19.64 -0.52
N LEU A 379 4.91 18.96 0.62
CA LEU A 379 5.72 19.18 1.80
C LEU A 379 7.20 18.92 1.55
N THR A 380 8.03 19.96 1.65
CA THR A 380 9.49 19.86 1.64
C THR A 380 10.08 19.67 3.04
N GLU A 381 9.31 20.04 4.07
CA GLU A 381 9.60 19.81 5.47
C GLU A 381 8.41 19.14 6.14
N SER A 382 8.67 18.28 7.13
CA SER A 382 7.63 17.66 7.93
C SER A 382 6.92 18.70 8.79
N LYS A 383 5.63 18.51 9.06
CA LYS A 383 4.81 19.41 9.90
C LYS A 383 4.26 18.66 11.11
N GLU A 384 4.43 19.24 12.29
CA GLU A 384 3.72 18.84 13.51
C GLU A 384 2.47 19.71 13.63
N VAL A 385 1.30 19.12 13.35
CA VAL A 385 0.02 19.84 13.30
C VAL A 385 -1.11 18.84 13.53
N GLU A 386 -2.19 19.27 14.16
CA GLU A 386 -3.37 18.41 14.33
C GLU A 386 -3.90 17.93 12.96
N VAL A 387 -4.12 16.61 12.84
CA VAL A 387 -4.64 15.95 11.65
C VAL A 387 -5.92 15.23 12.04
N ASN A 388 -7.05 15.62 11.48
CA ASN A 388 -8.36 15.04 11.78
C ASN A 388 -8.91 14.21 10.62
N GLY A 389 -8.56 14.57 9.39
CA GLY A 389 -8.98 13.88 8.17
C GLY A 389 -7.84 13.68 7.18
N THR A 390 -7.71 12.47 6.66
CA THR A 390 -6.71 12.13 5.66
C THR A 390 -7.35 11.45 4.47
N ILE A 391 -6.74 11.61 3.29
CA ILE A 391 -7.09 10.83 2.11
C ILE A 391 -5.81 10.17 1.55
N SER A 392 -5.88 8.88 1.23
CA SER A 392 -4.80 8.15 0.55
C SER A 392 -5.24 7.75 -0.84
N ASN A 393 -4.44 8.07 -1.84
CA ASN A 393 -4.71 7.80 -3.24
C ASN A 393 -3.82 6.69 -3.79
N SER A 394 -4.39 5.84 -4.61
CA SER A 394 -3.65 4.87 -5.42
C SER A 394 -4.15 4.87 -6.85
N LEU A 395 -3.23 5.04 -7.80
CA LEU A 395 -3.49 5.06 -9.22
C LEU A 395 -2.73 3.89 -9.87
N GLY A 396 -3.45 3.01 -10.57
CA GLY A 396 -2.89 1.77 -11.10
C GLY A 396 -2.97 1.66 -12.62
N PHE A 397 -2.04 0.91 -13.20
CA PHE A 397 -2.13 0.53 -14.62
C PHE A 397 -3.49 -0.08 -14.93
N GLY A 398 -4.01 0.17 -16.14
CA GLY A 398 -5.39 -0.12 -16.51
C GLY A 398 -6.38 1.00 -16.18
N GLY A 399 -5.87 2.14 -15.64
CA GLY A 399 -6.69 3.28 -15.25
C GLY A 399 -7.43 3.09 -13.93
N HIS A 400 -6.98 2.17 -13.08
CA HIS A 400 -7.58 1.95 -11.77
C HIS A 400 -7.24 3.10 -10.82
N ASN A 401 -8.27 3.75 -10.26
CA ASN A 401 -8.13 4.79 -9.26
C ASN A 401 -8.86 4.36 -8.00
N ALA A 402 -8.22 4.47 -6.86
CA ALA A 402 -8.79 4.18 -5.55
C ALA A 402 -8.37 5.23 -4.53
N SER A 403 -9.32 5.71 -3.73
CA SER A 403 -9.08 6.64 -2.63
C SER A 403 -9.80 6.15 -1.38
N ILE A 404 -9.13 6.20 -0.24
CA ILE A 404 -9.71 5.93 1.08
C ILE A 404 -9.59 7.16 1.95
N VAL A 405 -10.63 7.43 2.73
CA VAL A 405 -10.67 8.49 3.74
C VAL A 405 -10.62 7.86 5.12
N ILE A 406 -9.63 8.28 5.89
CA ILE A 406 -9.45 7.91 7.30
C ILE A 406 -9.57 9.18 8.13
N LYS A 407 -10.36 9.15 9.19
CA LYS A 407 -10.56 10.30 10.08
C LYS A 407 -10.36 9.95 11.54
N LYS A 408 -10.07 10.98 12.33
CA LYS A 408 -9.98 10.88 13.78
C LYS A 408 -11.27 10.28 14.33
N PHE A 409 -11.11 9.27 15.19
CA PHE A 409 -12.27 8.69 15.85
C PHE A 409 -12.86 9.65 16.88
N VAL A 410 -14.16 9.81 16.82
CA VAL A 410 -14.95 10.55 17.80
C VAL A 410 -16.10 9.63 18.22
N GLU A 411 -16.32 9.51 19.55
CA GLU A 411 -17.39 8.69 20.13
C GLU A 411 -18.81 9.09 19.66
#